data_0925d41bbca91b4e09b57f6a701fe8e7
#
_entry.id   0925d41bbca91b4e09b57f6a701fe8e7
#
_cell.length_a   1.000
_cell.length_b   1.000
_cell.length_c   1.000
_cell.angle_alpha   90.00
_cell.angle_beta   90.00
_cell.angle_gamma   90.00
#
_symmetry.space_group_name_H-M   'P 1'
#
loop_
_entity.id
_entity.type
_entity.pdbx_description
1 polymer ?
#
loop_
_entity_poly.entity_id
_entity_poly.type
_entity_poly.pdbx_seq_one_letter_code
_entity_poly.pdbx_strand_id
1 'polypeptide(L)'
;THLAGVVSLHGGLAPGAKSMTAAAVKTPVLVLNGAADKAVSDADIVAFEKEMDGAGADWQFVDFAGAVHCFAEPSAGNDPATNCAYDERAAKRAYRMMDDFFRERFAAD
;
A
#
# COMPACT_ATOMS: atom_id res chain seq x y z
N THR A 1 22.21 0.63 4.24
CA THR A 1 21.25 0.16 5.22
C THR A 1 20.32 -0.88 4.61
N HIS A 2 20.17 -1.97 5.28
CA HIS A 2 19.37 -3.08 4.80
C HIS A 2 18.00 -3.08 5.47
N LEU A 3 16.94 -3.05 4.67
CA LEU A 3 15.56 -3.10 5.15
C LEU A 3 14.97 -4.49 4.90
N ALA A 4 14.27 -5.03 5.88
CA ALA A 4 13.59 -6.32 5.76
C ALA A 4 12.37 -6.25 4.85
N GLY A 5 11.68 -5.11 4.82
CA GLY A 5 10.50 -4.90 3.98
C GLY A 5 9.96 -3.49 4.13
N VAL A 6 9.11 -3.10 3.18
CA VAL A 6 8.44 -1.80 3.16
C VAL A 6 6.94 -2.01 3.02
N VAL A 7 6.16 -1.34 3.86
CA VAL A 7 4.70 -1.33 3.73
C VAL A 7 4.25 0.10 3.42
N SER A 8 3.46 0.25 2.36
CA SER A 8 2.80 1.50 2.03
C SER A 8 1.31 1.35 2.34
N LEU A 9 0.82 2.19 3.23
CA LEU A 9 -0.57 2.20 3.67
C LEU A 9 -1.21 3.50 3.20
N HIS A 10 -2.16 3.39 2.27
CA HIS A 10 -2.80 4.52 1.56
C HIS A 10 -1.82 5.58 1.02
N GLY A 11 -0.69 5.13 0.50
CA GLY A 11 0.27 6.02 -0.14
C GLY A 11 -0.11 6.38 -1.57
N GLY A 12 0.38 7.52 -2.05
CA GLY A 12 0.22 7.90 -3.45
C GLY A 12 1.12 7.07 -4.35
N LEU A 13 0.61 6.72 -5.53
CA LEU A 13 1.33 5.91 -6.52
C LEU A 13 1.62 6.67 -7.80
N ALA A 14 1.40 7.98 -7.82
CA ALA A 14 1.61 8.79 -9.02
C ALA A 14 3.06 8.68 -9.51
N PRO A 15 3.30 8.77 -10.83
CA PRO A 15 4.66 8.77 -11.36
C PRO A 15 5.50 9.85 -10.69
N GLY A 16 6.72 9.48 -10.26
CA GLY A 16 7.59 10.38 -9.54
C GLY A 16 7.41 10.40 -8.03
N ALA A 17 6.50 9.60 -7.49
CA ALA A 17 6.38 9.42 -6.04
C ALA A 17 7.65 8.74 -5.52
N LYS A 18 8.47 9.49 -4.81
CA LYS A 18 9.81 9.03 -4.44
C LYS A 18 9.83 7.88 -3.46
N SER A 19 8.75 7.68 -2.70
CA SER A 19 8.65 6.59 -1.74
C SER A 19 8.72 5.20 -2.40
N MET A 20 8.43 5.14 -3.69
CA MET A 20 8.39 3.87 -4.44
C MET A 20 9.45 3.83 -5.55
N THR A 21 10.58 4.50 -5.35
CA THR A 21 11.64 4.60 -6.35
C THR A 21 12.55 3.37 -6.35
N ALA A 22 13.55 3.41 -7.25
CA ALA A 22 14.54 2.35 -7.42
C ALA A 22 15.23 1.91 -6.13
N ALA A 23 15.27 2.76 -5.10
CA ALA A 23 15.83 2.37 -3.81
C ALA A 23 15.01 1.26 -3.13
N ALA A 24 13.72 1.15 -3.41
CA ALA A 24 12.87 0.10 -2.88
C ALA A 24 13.00 -1.22 -3.64
N VAL A 25 13.67 -1.23 -4.77
CA VAL A 25 13.76 -2.37 -5.69
C VAL A 25 14.28 -3.64 -5.03
N LYS A 26 15.23 -3.50 -4.13
CA LYS A 26 15.86 -4.64 -3.47
C LYS A 26 15.19 -5.03 -2.15
N THR A 27 14.13 -4.33 -1.80
CA THR A 27 13.41 -4.54 -0.56
C THR A 27 11.99 -4.97 -0.88
N PRO A 28 11.49 -6.07 -0.33
CA PRO A 28 10.11 -6.48 -0.58
C PRO A 28 9.13 -5.38 -0.18
N VAL A 29 8.09 -5.19 -0.99
CA VAL A 29 7.13 -4.09 -0.85
C VAL A 29 5.71 -4.65 -0.77
N LEU A 30 4.95 -4.20 0.22
CA LEU A 30 3.53 -4.47 0.34
C LEU A 30 2.77 -3.15 0.28
N VAL A 31 1.87 -3.02 -0.69
CA VAL A 31 1.01 -1.84 -0.83
C VAL A 31 -0.42 -2.23 -0.46
N LEU A 32 -0.99 -1.49 0.47
CA LEU A 32 -2.36 -1.69 0.95
C LEU A 32 -3.17 -0.46 0.59
N ASN A 33 -4.05 -0.61 -0.40
CA ASN A 33 -4.75 0.51 -1.03
C ASN A 33 -6.26 0.39 -0.85
N GLY A 34 -6.94 1.53 -0.75
CA GLY A 34 -8.40 1.58 -0.79
C GLY A 34 -8.86 1.60 -2.23
N ALA A 35 -9.65 0.60 -2.64
CA ALA A 35 -10.08 0.48 -4.03
C ALA A 35 -10.98 1.65 -4.47
N ALA A 36 -11.63 2.33 -3.53
CA ALA A 36 -12.46 3.51 -3.81
C ALA A 36 -11.72 4.83 -3.62
N ASP A 37 -10.42 4.81 -3.36
CA ASP A 37 -9.61 6.01 -3.18
C ASP A 37 -9.46 6.75 -4.51
N LYS A 38 -10.05 7.93 -4.58
CA LYS A 38 -10.05 8.75 -5.81
C LYS A 38 -8.71 9.41 -6.11
N ALA A 39 -7.81 9.42 -5.14
CA ALA A 39 -6.47 9.97 -5.34
C ALA A 39 -5.54 8.99 -6.07
N VAL A 40 -5.93 7.73 -6.20
CA VAL A 40 -5.14 6.71 -6.86
C VAL A 40 -5.95 6.17 -8.04
N SER A 41 -5.52 6.46 -9.26
CA SER A 41 -6.21 5.99 -10.46
C SER A 41 -5.76 4.59 -10.86
N ASP A 42 -6.57 3.91 -11.68
CA ASP A 42 -6.19 2.61 -12.24
C ASP A 42 -4.90 2.72 -13.04
N ALA A 43 -4.72 3.82 -13.76
CA ALA A 43 -3.50 4.06 -14.53
C ALA A 43 -2.26 4.15 -13.62
N ASP A 44 -2.40 4.78 -12.45
CA ASP A 44 -1.31 4.87 -11.48
C ASP A 44 -0.93 3.49 -10.94
N ILE A 45 -1.93 2.63 -10.69
CA ILE A 45 -1.69 1.27 -10.22
C ILE A 45 -0.94 0.46 -11.27
N VAL A 46 -1.38 0.52 -12.51
CA VAL A 46 -0.72 -0.18 -13.62
C VAL A 46 0.71 0.29 -13.78
N ALA A 47 0.94 1.61 -13.71
CA ALA A 47 2.29 2.18 -13.82
C ALA A 47 3.19 1.70 -12.69
N PHE A 48 2.67 1.64 -11.47
CA PHE A 48 3.40 1.13 -10.31
C PHE A 48 3.81 -0.33 -10.51
N GLU A 49 2.87 -1.17 -10.94
CA GLU A 49 3.13 -2.59 -11.16
C GLU A 49 4.20 -2.81 -12.23
N LYS A 50 4.13 -2.06 -13.32
CA LYS A 50 5.13 -2.15 -14.39
C LYS A 50 6.50 -1.71 -13.92
N GLU A 51 6.57 -0.65 -13.12
CA GLU A 51 7.82 -0.17 -12.56
C GLU A 51 8.46 -1.22 -11.66
N MET A 52 7.66 -1.83 -10.79
CA MET A 52 8.14 -2.85 -9.87
C MET A 52 8.60 -4.11 -10.62
N ASP A 53 7.84 -4.54 -11.63
CA ASP A 53 8.22 -5.69 -12.45
C ASP A 53 9.51 -5.42 -13.23
N GLY A 54 9.62 -4.24 -13.82
CA GLY A 54 10.81 -3.86 -14.57
C GLY A 54 12.06 -3.80 -13.72
N ALA A 55 11.89 -3.52 -12.44
CA ALA A 55 12.98 -3.46 -11.47
C ALA A 55 13.28 -4.81 -10.81
N GLY A 56 12.48 -5.84 -11.07
CA GLY A 56 12.65 -7.15 -10.46
C GLY A 56 12.28 -7.18 -8.98
N ALA A 57 11.44 -6.25 -8.53
CA ALA A 57 11.06 -6.15 -7.12
C ALA A 57 10.12 -7.27 -6.70
N ASP A 58 10.23 -7.67 -5.43
CA ASP A 58 9.24 -8.55 -4.79
C ASP A 58 8.14 -7.64 -4.23
N TRP A 59 7.01 -7.59 -4.90
CA TRP A 59 5.95 -6.67 -4.55
C TRP A 59 4.60 -7.36 -4.45
N GLN A 60 3.72 -6.80 -3.60
CA GLN A 60 2.32 -7.18 -3.48
C GLN A 60 1.49 -5.90 -3.47
N PHE A 61 0.38 -5.91 -4.16
CA PHE A 61 -0.58 -4.81 -4.17
C PHE A 61 -1.95 -5.36 -3.80
N VAL A 62 -2.56 -4.82 -2.76
CA VAL A 62 -3.87 -5.26 -2.28
C VAL A 62 -4.83 -4.09 -2.28
N ASP A 63 -5.97 -4.25 -2.96
CA ASP A 63 -7.06 -3.30 -2.95
C ASP A 63 -8.18 -3.78 -2.03
N PHE A 64 -8.66 -2.89 -1.17
CA PHE A 64 -9.80 -3.19 -0.30
C PHE A 64 -11.06 -2.53 -0.87
N ALA A 65 -12.05 -3.35 -1.23
CA ALA A 65 -13.29 -2.88 -1.84
C ALA A 65 -13.99 -1.86 -0.94
N GLY A 66 -14.42 -0.74 -1.54
CA GLY A 66 -15.19 0.29 -0.85
C GLY A 66 -14.38 1.19 0.07
N ALA A 67 -13.11 0.88 0.35
CA ALA A 67 -12.27 1.71 1.20
C ALA A 67 -11.75 2.92 0.43
N VAL A 68 -11.77 4.08 1.06
CA VAL A 68 -11.22 5.32 0.51
C VAL A 68 -9.88 5.63 1.15
N HIS A 69 -9.29 6.77 0.81
CA HIS A 69 -8.04 7.22 1.42
C HIS A 69 -8.19 7.28 2.95
N CYS A 70 -7.13 7.14 3.70
CA CYS A 70 -7.10 7.17 5.17
C CYS A 70 -7.87 6.03 5.83
N PHE A 71 -8.18 4.95 5.13
CA PHE A 71 -9.08 3.92 5.65
C PHE A 71 -8.58 3.27 6.96
N ALA A 72 -7.29 3.28 7.22
CA ALA A 72 -6.72 2.70 8.44
C ALA A 72 -6.61 3.69 9.60
N GLU A 73 -7.06 4.93 9.42
CA GLU A 73 -6.95 6.00 10.41
C GLU A 73 -8.28 6.20 11.14
N PRO A 74 -8.42 5.76 12.41
CA PRO A 74 -9.68 5.93 13.13
C PRO A 74 -10.12 7.39 13.24
N SER A 75 -9.16 8.33 13.29
CA SER A 75 -9.46 9.76 13.38
C SER A 75 -9.97 10.38 12.09
N ALA A 76 -9.96 9.64 10.99
CA ALA A 76 -10.41 10.15 9.69
C ALA A 76 -11.93 10.35 9.61
N GLY A 77 -12.68 9.82 10.56
CA GLY A 77 -14.14 9.91 10.54
C GLY A 77 -14.78 8.84 9.67
N ASN A 78 -16.06 9.04 9.36
CA ASN A 78 -16.86 7.99 8.72
C ASN A 78 -17.59 8.46 7.45
N ASP A 79 -17.17 9.56 6.85
CA ASP A 79 -17.80 10.07 5.62
C ASP A 79 -16.92 9.79 4.42
N PRO A 80 -17.20 8.72 3.65
CA PRO A 80 -16.38 8.37 2.48
C PRO A 80 -16.48 9.39 1.35
N ALA A 81 -17.47 10.28 1.38
CA ALA A 81 -17.58 11.33 0.35
C ALA A 81 -16.42 12.31 0.39
N THR A 82 -15.71 12.42 1.51
CA THR A 82 -14.52 13.26 1.63
C THR A 82 -13.28 12.61 1.00
N ASN A 83 -13.36 11.36 0.60
CA ASN A 83 -12.24 10.52 0.15
C ASN A 83 -11.19 10.28 1.26
N CYS A 84 -11.54 10.53 2.51
CA CYS A 84 -10.67 10.22 3.66
C CYS A 84 -11.57 9.80 4.82
N ALA A 85 -11.71 8.51 5.04
CA ALA A 85 -12.62 7.98 6.04
C ALA A 85 -12.12 6.62 6.55
N TYR A 86 -12.33 6.37 7.83
CA TYR A 86 -11.99 5.11 8.46
C TYR A 86 -12.91 3.99 7.97
N ASP A 87 -12.31 2.84 7.69
CA ASP A 87 -13.04 1.61 7.37
C ASP A 87 -12.48 0.51 8.27
N GLU A 88 -13.23 0.15 9.30
CA GLU A 88 -12.76 -0.79 10.32
C GLU A 88 -12.39 -2.15 9.73
N ARG A 89 -13.22 -2.66 8.82
CA ARG A 89 -12.97 -3.97 8.20
C ARG A 89 -11.68 -3.96 7.38
N ALA A 90 -11.52 -2.95 6.54
CA ALA A 90 -10.31 -2.81 5.73
C ALA A 90 -9.10 -2.59 6.61
N ALA A 91 -9.20 -1.75 7.64
CA ALA A 91 -8.11 -1.48 8.56
C ALA A 91 -7.63 -2.75 9.26
N LYS A 92 -8.56 -3.54 9.79
CA LYS A 92 -8.20 -4.79 10.49
C LYS A 92 -7.53 -5.79 9.54
N ARG A 93 -8.04 -5.90 8.32
CA ARG A 93 -7.45 -6.77 7.31
C ARG A 93 -6.07 -6.30 6.91
N ALA A 94 -5.90 -5.00 6.72
CA ALA A 94 -4.61 -4.40 6.37
C ALA A 94 -3.57 -4.65 7.46
N TYR A 95 -3.92 -4.47 8.72
CA TYR A 95 -2.98 -4.68 9.81
C TYR A 95 -2.59 -6.16 9.95
N ARG A 96 -3.51 -7.09 9.70
CA ARG A 96 -3.16 -8.51 9.69
C ARG A 96 -2.18 -8.83 8.56
N MET A 97 -2.39 -8.26 7.38
CA MET A 97 -1.48 -8.46 6.25
C MET A 97 -0.10 -7.87 6.52
N MET A 98 -0.05 -6.68 7.14
CA MET A 98 1.22 -6.09 7.58
C MET A 98 1.96 -6.98 8.55
N ASP A 99 1.24 -7.51 9.55
CA ASP A 99 1.83 -8.37 10.56
C ASP A 99 2.40 -9.63 9.92
N ASP A 100 1.64 -10.28 9.05
CA ASP A 100 2.08 -11.48 8.33
C ASP A 100 3.29 -11.18 7.44
N PHE A 101 3.26 -10.05 6.74
CA PHE A 101 4.36 -9.63 5.88
C PHE A 101 5.65 -9.46 6.65
N PHE A 102 5.60 -8.75 7.78
CA PHE A 102 6.79 -8.54 8.60
C PHE A 102 7.26 -9.82 9.26
N ARG A 103 6.36 -10.68 9.72
CA ARG A 103 6.75 -11.98 10.26
C ARG A 103 7.48 -12.82 9.22
N GLU A 104 6.98 -12.85 8.00
CA GLU A 104 7.64 -13.55 6.90
C GLU A 104 9.02 -13.00 6.64
N ARG A 105 9.17 -11.66 6.60
CA ARG A 105 10.46 -11.03 6.32
C ARG A 105 11.48 -11.28 7.42
N PHE A 106 11.06 -11.19 8.67
CA PHE A 106 11.99 -11.41 9.79
C PHE A 106 12.30 -12.90 9.98
N ALA A 107 11.38 -13.78 9.70
CA ALA A 107 11.61 -15.22 9.80
C ALA A 107 12.55 -15.75 8.70
N ALA A 108 12.66 -15.04 7.58
CA ALA A 108 13.51 -15.45 6.47
C ALA A 108 15.01 -15.33 6.78
N ASP A 109 15.35 -14.63 7.86
CA ASP A 109 16.73 -14.51 8.31
C ASP A 109 17.10 -15.68 9.21
#